data_251b9d23d5350b74b87380f20e168ca5
#
_entry.id   251b9d23d5350b74b87380f20e168ca5
#
_cell.length_a   1.000
_cell.length_b   1.000
_cell.length_c   1.000
_cell.angle_alpha   90.00
_cell.angle_beta   90.00
_cell.angle_gamma   90.00
#
_symmetry.space_group_name_H-M   'P 1'
#
loop_
_entity.id
_entity.type
_entity.pdbx_description
1 polymer ?
#
loop_
_entity_poly.entity_id
_entity_poly.type
_entity_poly.pdbx_seq_one_letter_code
_entity_poly.pdbx_strand_id
1 'polypeptide(L)'
;MGLVDKIKKSIELKHPSPNISSIEKTENKILKLTKESELNPNDSKILLELYTCYVETSNSEKKIECLEKLSSILPRDFYPFQQLADIYLNELNDDSKAKFYQNKANDIKNNF
;
A
#
# COMPACT_ATOMS: atom_id res chain seq x y z
N MET A 1 -12.81 -30.70 13.26
CA MET A 1 -13.09 -30.07 13.47
C MET A 1 -13.36 -29.67 13.95
N GLY A 2 -13.12 -29.55 14.08
CA GLY A 2 -13.47 -28.84 14.40
C GLY A 2 -13.85 -28.36 14.69
N LEU A 3 -13.84 -28.00 15.20
CA LEU A 3 -14.47 -27.12 15.28
C LEU A 3 -14.14 -26.22 15.07
N VAL A 4 -13.36 -26.30 15.09
CA VAL A 4 -13.09 -25.47 14.64
C VAL A 4 -13.11 -25.71 13.62
N ASP A 5 -12.91 -26.57 13.16
CA ASP A 5 -13.22 -26.71 12.18
C ASP A 5 -14.25 -26.89 11.96
N LYS A 6 -14.79 -27.13 12.61
CA LYS A 6 -15.87 -27.02 12.40
C LYS A 6 -16.33 -25.90 12.68
N ILE A 7 -15.70 -25.38 13.26
CA ILE A 7 -16.06 -24.27 13.42
C ILE A 7 -15.55 -23.52 12.58
N LYS A 8 -14.72 -23.95 12.14
CA LYS A 8 -14.37 -23.39 11.25
C LYS A 8 -14.93 -23.70 10.18
N LYS A 9 -15.43 -24.49 10.06
CA LYS A 9 -16.06 -24.80 9.10
C LYS A 9 -17.28 -24.37 9.02
N SER A 10 -17.75 -24.29 9.69
CA SER A 10 -18.94 -23.78 9.55
C SER A 10 -18.90 -22.36 9.69
N ILE A 11 -18.02 -21.97 9.91
CA ILE A 11 -18.01 -20.74 9.97
C ILE A 11 -17.46 -20.13 8.98
N GLU A 12 -16.97 -20.71 8.48
CA GLU A 12 -16.64 -20.20 7.63
C GLU A 12 -17.23 -20.12 6.71
N LEU A 13 -17.58 -20.25 6.43
CA LEU A 13 -18.16 -20.18 5.52
C LEU A 13 -18.82 -19.25 5.16
N LYS A 14 -18.77 -18.45 5.20
CA LYS A 14 -19.28 -17.57 4.75
C LYS A 14 -19.00 -16.48 4.84
N HIS A 15 -18.27 -15.92 4.95
CA HIS A 15 -17.93 -14.98 4.91
C HIS A 15 -17.35 -14.17 4.76
N PRO A 16 -17.30 -13.76 4.64
CA PRO A 16 -16.68 -12.96 3.84
C PRO A 16 -15.84 -11.90 4.35
N SER A 17 -15.65 -11.70 5.42
CA SER A 17 -14.55 -10.92 5.87
C SER A 17 -13.30 -11.55 5.28
N PRO A 18 -12.24 -10.79 5.07
CA PRO A 18 -11.01 -11.39 4.59
C PRO A 18 -10.61 -12.42 5.61
N ASN A 19 -10.38 -13.59 5.17
CA ASN A 19 -10.04 -14.65 6.07
C ASN A 19 -8.53 -14.64 6.32
N ILE A 20 -8.12 -15.40 7.31
CA ILE A 20 -6.71 -15.47 7.70
C ILE A 20 -5.84 -15.93 6.55
N SER A 21 -6.36 -16.85 5.76
CA SER A 21 -5.63 -17.38 4.62
C SER A 21 -5.28 -16.28 3.62
N SER A 22 -6.22 -15.36 3.40
CA SER A 22 -5.99 -14.23 2.50
C SER A 22 -4.94 -13.28 3.06
N ILE A 23 -4.99 -13.03 4.35
CA ILE A 23 -4.01 -12.17 5.00
C ILE A 23 -2.62 -12.80 4.94
N GLU A 24 -2.54 -14.10 5.19
CA GLU A 24 -1.27 -14.81 5.13
C GLU A 24 -0.66 -14.76 3.74
N LYS A 25 -1.49 -14.88 2.71
CA LYS A 25 -1.01 -14.79 1.34
C LYS A 25 -0.39 -13.43 1.07
N THR A 26 -1.06 -12.38 1.53
CA THR A 26 -0.56 -11.03 1.33
C THR A 26 0.74 -10.83 2.08
N GLU A 27 0.83 -11.33 3.32
CA GLU A 27 2.05 -11.19 4.10
C GLU A 27 3.20 -11.95 3.48
N ASN A 28 2.95 -13.14 2.94
CA ASN A 28 3.99 -13.88 2.24
C ASN A 28 4.45 -13.18 0.98
N LYS A 29 3.52 -12.54 0.29
CA LYS A 29 3.85 -11.76 -0.89
C LYS A 29 4.72 -10.56 -0.53
N ILE A 30 4.42 -9.92 0.61
CA ILE A 30 5.22 -8.81 1.09
C ILE A 30 6.66 -9.24 1.36
N LEU A 31 6.84 -10.41 2.00
CA LEU A 31 8.18 -10.91 2.26
C LEU A 31 8.96 -11.13 0.98
N LYS A 32 8.32 -11.74 0.00
CA LYS A 32 8.95 -11.99 -1.28
C LYS A 32 9.32 -10.70 -1.99
N LEU A 33 8.35 -9.77 -2.07
CA LEU A 33 8.56 -8.50 -2.77
C LEU A 33 9.59 -7.64 -2.06
N THR A 34 9.65 -7.72 -0.73
CA THR A 34 10.66 -6.96 0.02
C THR A 34 12.06 -7.41 -0.38
N LYS A 35 12.28 -8.71 -0.50
CA LYS A 35 13.57 -9.22 -0.94
C LYS A 35 13.88 -8.79 -2.36
N GLU A 36 12.89 -8.85 -3.24
CA GLU A 36 13.09 -8.42 -4.62
C GLU A 36 13.42 -6.93 -4.69
N SER A 37 12.76 -6.14 -3.84
CA SER A 37 12.99 -4.71 -3.79
C SER A 37 14.41 -4.39 -3.31
N GLU A 38 14.94 -5.18 -2.38
CA GLU A 38 16.31 -4.98 -1.91
C GLU A 38 17.32 -5.24 -3.00
N LEU A 39 17.03 -6.18 -3.87
CA LEU A 39 17.91 -6.49 -4.99
C LEU A 39 17.74 -5.50 -6.15
N ASN A 40 16.56 -4.90 -6.26
CA ASN A 40 16.23 -3.99 -7.36
C ASN A 40 15.57 -2.74 -6.78
N PRO A 41 16.33 -1.88 -6.09
CA PRO A 41 15.72 -0.79 -5.32
C PRO A 41 15.05 0.29 -6.17
N ASN A 42 15.36 0.37 -7.46
CA ASN A 42 14.74 1.37 -8.33
C ASN A 42 13.69 0.79 -9.25
N ASP A 43 13.22 -0.41 -8.97
CA ASP A 43 12.18 -1.03 -9.78
C ASP A 43 10.80 -0.56 -9.30
N SER A 44 10.19 0.34 -10.05
CA SER A 44 8.92 0.91 -9.67
C SER A 44 7.79 -0.10 -9.65
N LYS A 45 7.87 -1.14 -10.48
CA LYS A 45 6.84 -2.18 -10.49
C LYS A 45 6.78 -2.92 -9.16
N ILE A 46 7.95 -3.28 -8.64
CA ILE A 46 8.03 -3.99 -7.36
C ILE A 46 7.48 -3.10 -6.25
N LEU A 47 7.85 -1.82 -6.27
CA LEU A 47 7.38 -0.88 -5.25
C LEU A 47 5.87 -0.68 -5.32
N LEU A 48 5.30 -0.64 -6.54
CA LEU A 48 3.85 -0.53 -6.67
C LEU A 48 3.14 -1.77 -6.15
N GLU A 49 3.70 -2.95 -6.40
CA GLU A 49 3.10 -4.17 -5.88
C GLU A 49 3.17 -4.21 -4.37
N LEU A 50 4.30 -3.78 -3.79
CA LEU A 50 4.41 -3.66 -2.34
C LEU A 50 3.38 -2.67 -1.79
N TYR A 51 3.25 -1.53 -2.44
CA TYR A 51 2.27 -0.54 -2.02
C TYR A 51 0.87 -1.15 -1.99
N THR A 52 0.50 -1.89 -3.03
CA THR A 52 -0.81 -2.55 -3.09
C THR A 52 -0.99 -3.52 -1.92
N CYS A 53 0.05 -4.27 -1.60
CA CYS A 53 -0.02 -5.17 -0.45
C CYS A 53 -0.24 -4.41 0.85
N TYR A 54 0.43 -3.28 1.00
CA TYR A 54 0.26 -2.48 2.22
C TYR A 54 -1.10 -1.78 2.27
N VAL A 55 -1.71 -1.50 1.12
CA VAL A 55 -3.11 -1.06 1.09
C VAL A 55 -4.00 -2.16 1.66
N GLU A 56 -3.77 -3.40 1.22
CA GLU A 56 -4.59 -4.54 1.68
C GLU A 56 -4.44 -4.79 3.18
N THR A 57 -3.26 -4.55 3.72
CA THR A 57 -3.03 -4.75 5.15
C THR A 57 -3.22 -3.47 5.96
N SER A 58 -3.66 -2.41 5.34
CA SER A 58 -3.94 -1.11 5.99
C SER A 58 -2.74 -0.57 6.75
N ASN A 59 -1.56 -0.73 6.19
CA ASN A 59 -0.33 -0.27 6.84
C ASN A 59 0.07 1.10 6.26
N SER A 60 -0.41 2.16 6.92
CA SER A 60 -0.19 3.53 6.42
C SER A 60 1.28 3.91 6.37
N GLU A 61 2.04 3.52 7.38
CA GLU A 61 3.45 3.84 7.45
C GLU A 61 4.21 3.25 6.27
N LYS A 62 3.95 1.99 5.97
CA LYS A 62 4.63 1.33 4.86
C LYS A 62 4.14 1.83 3.50
N LYS A 63 2.87 2.20 3.42
CA LYS A 63 2.36 2.83 2.20
C LYS A 63 3.14 4.11 1.90
N ILE A 64 3.36 4.91 2.92
CA ILE A 64 4.09 6.16 2.76
C ILE A 64 5.52 5.90 2.32
N GLU A 65 6.19 4.92 2.92
CA GLU A 65 7.56 4.58 2.52
C GLU A 65 7.64 4.21 1.05
N CYS A 66 6.72 3.38 0.59
CA CYS A 66 6.71 2.96 -0.81
C CYS A 66 6.48 4.15 -1.74
N LEU A 67 5.54 5.02 -1.37
CA LEU A 67 5.19 6.15 -2.21
C LEU A 67 6.32 7.18 -2.25
N GLU A 68 7.04 7.36 -1.13
CA GLU A 68 8.17 8.27 -1.12
C GLU A 68 9.28 7.78 -2.03
N LYS A 69 9.54 6.48 -2.01
CA LYS A 69 10.51 5.89 -2.91
C LYS A 69 10.07 6.02 -4.36
N LEU A 70 8.79 5.78 -4.62
CA LEU A 70 8.25 5.93 -5.96
C LEU A 70 8.37 7.36 -6.45
N SER A 71 8.12 8.33 -5.59
CA SER A 71 8.22 9.73 -6.00
C SER A 71 9.65 10.13 -6.35
N SER A 72 10.63 9.48 -5.73
CA SER A 72 12.03 9.71 -6.07
C SER A 72 12.41 9.09 -7.40
N ILE A 73 11.85 7.93 -7.70
CA ILE A 73 12.17 7.21 -8.94
C ILE A 73 11.40 7.82 -10.11
N LEU A 74 10.17 8.26 -9.86
CA LEU A 74 9.27 8.77 -10.90
C LEU A 74 8.86 10.20 -10.56
N PRO A 75 9.81 11.16 -10.62
CA PRO A 75 9.52 12.52 -10.14
C PRO A 75 8.52 13.29 -11.00
N ARG A 76 8.24 12.81 -12.22
CA ARG A 76 7.25 13.45 -13.10
C ARG A 76 5.90 12.78 -13.09
N ASP A 77 5.73 11.75 -12.28
CA ASP A 77 4.47 11.04 -12.16
C ASP A 77 3.72 11.63 -10.97
N PHE A 78 2.53 12.16 -11.20
CA PHE A 78 1.77 12.78 -10.11
C PHE A 78 1.15 11.76 -9.17
N TYR A 79 1.04 10.51 -9.59
CA TYR A 79 0.33 9.49 -8.79
C TYR A 79 0.90 9.31 -7.38
N PRO A 80 2.22 9.11 -7.20
CA PRO A 80 2.73 8.93 -5.83
C PRO A 80 2.44 10.15 -4.95
N PHE A 81 2.55 11.34 -5.51
CA PHE A 81 2.30 12.56 -4.73
C PHE A 81 0.83 12.68 -4.36
N GLN A 82 -0.06 12.34 -5.29
CA GLN A 82 -1.49 12.39 -5.02
C GLN A 82 -1.87 11.40 -3.93
N GLN A 83 -1.33 10.19 -3.98
CA GLN A 83 -1.61 9.19 -2.97
C GLN A 83 -1.06 9.61 -1.61
N LEU A 84 0.11 10.21 -1.58
CA LEU A 84 0.66 10.74 -0.32
C LEU A 84 -0.25 11.81 0.26
N ALA A 85 -0.73 12.72 -0.58
CA ALA A 85 -1.64 13.76 -0.11
C ALA A 85 -2.89 13.15 0.51
N ASP A 86 -3.46 12.14 -0.16
CA ASP A 86 -4.68 11.50 0.32
C ASP A 86 -4.47 10.78 1.66
N ILE A 87 -3.32 10.12 1.81
CA ILE A 87 -3.01 9.42 3.06
C ILE A 87 -2.86 10.41 4.21
N TYR A 88 -2.10 11.48 3.99
CA TYR A 88 -1.90 12.47 5.04
C TYR A 88 -3.21 13.17 5.42
N LEU A 89 -4.07 13.41 4.44
CA LEU A 89 -5.34 14.06 4.73
C LEU A 89 -6.31 13.13 5.45
N ASN A 90 -6.50 11.93 4.92
CA ASN A 90 -7.61 11.08 5.33
C ASN A 90 -7.24 10.07 6.43
N GLU A 91 -5.98 9.68 6.52
CA GLU A 91 -5.58 8.66 7.49
C GLU A 91 -4.81 9.25 8.65
N LEU A 92 -4.01 10.28 8.41
CA LEU A 92 -3.16 10.85 9.44
C LEU A 92 -3.60 12.24 9.90
N ASN A 93 -4.59 12.83 9.23
CA ASN A 93 -5.13 14.14 9.57
C ASN A 93 -4.04 15.22 9.65
N ASP A 94 -3.06 15.13 8.76
CA ASP A 94 -1.97 16.09 8.69
C ASP A 94 -2.22 17.00 7.49
N ASP A 95 -2.91 18.09 7.73
CA ASP A 95 -3.31 19.02 6.66
C ASP A 95 -2.11 19.67 5.99
N SER A 96 -1.07 19.97 6.75
CA SER A 96 0.12 20.63 6.20
C SER A 96 0.82 19.75 5.17
N LYS A 97 1.06 18.50 5.53
CA LYS A 97 1.72 17.58 4.60
C LYS A 97 0.82 17.22 3.44
N ALA A 98 -0.49 17.08 3.71
CA ALA A 98 -1.43 16.81 2.65
C ALA A 98 -1.40 17.92 1.60
N LYS A 99 -1.37 19.18 2.05
CA LYS A 99 -1.33 20.31 1.15
C LYS A 99 -0.02 20.36 0.36
N PHE A 100 1.08 20.07 1.04
CA PHE A 100 2.39 20.04 0.39
C PHE A 100 2.40 19.07 -0.78
N TYR A 101 1.94 17.84 -0.54
CA TYR A 101 1.94 16.82 -1.59
C TYR A 101 0.88 17.09 -2.65
N GLN A 102 -0.27 17.65 -2.25
CA GLN A 102 -1.30 18.02 -3.23
C GLN A 102 -0.78 19.07 -4.19
N ASN A 103 -0.05 20.06 -3.68
CA ASN A 103 0.53 21.08 -4.53
C ASN A 103 1.55 20.49 -5.49
N LYS A 104 2.35 19.53 -5.01
CA LYS A 104 3.29 18.83 -5.87
C LYS A 104 2.57 18.08 -6.99
N ALA A 105 1.52 17.36 -6.66
CA ALA A 105 0.75 16.63 -7.65
C ALA A 105 0.15 17.57 -8.68
N ASN A 106 -0.39 18.69 -8.22
CA ASN A 106 -1.00 19.66 -9.12
C ASN A 106 0.03 20.29 -10.06
N ASP A 107 1.21 20.61 -9.53
CA ASP A 107 2.28 21.18 -10.36
C ASP A 107 2.67 20.22 -11.48
N ILE A 108 2.78 18.94 -11.16
CA ILE A 108 3.14 17.93 -12.17
C ILE A 108 2.03 17.81 -13.20
N LYS A 109 0.78 17.76 -12.77
CA LYS A 109 -0.35 17.66 -13.71
C LYS A 109 -0.41 18.86 -14.66
N ASN A 110 -0.06 20.03 -14.17
CA ASN A 110 -0.17 21.24 -14.96
C ASN A 110 1.03 21.44 -15.88
N ASN A 111 2.18 20.86 -15.58
CA ASN A 111 3.42 21.12 -16.32
C ASN A 111 3.89 19.95 -17.17
N PHE A 112 3.31 18.79 -16.99
CA PHE A 112 3.62 17.60 -17.76
C PHE A 112 2.32 16.92 -18.19
#